data_9eafe18901615d9c4f526d64b74a4d9f
#
_entry.id   9eafe18901615d9c4f526d64b74a4d9f
#
_cell.length_a   1.000
_cell.length_b   1.000
_cell.length_c   1.000
_cell.angle_alpha   90.00
_cell.angle_beta   90.00
_cell.angle_gamma   90.00
#
_symmetry.space_group_name_H-M   'P 1'
#
loop_
_entity.id
_entity.type
_entity.pdbx_description
1 polymer ?
#
loop_
_entity_poly.entity_id
_entity_poly.type
_entity_poly.pdbx_seq_one_letter_code
_entity_poly.pdbx_strand_id
1 'polypeptide(L)'
;FIGGLLEHSLSVAKLCEYIAANYPVVNHDLLVTAAICHDIGKVDEISDFPQNDYTDEGQLVGHIVMGTMMIADKVREIPGFPPKLANELKHCILAHHGELEYGSPKKPALIEAMALAHADNMDAKLQTFTEIIRENEDKTEWLGFNRMFESNVRLTGEKNE
;
A
#
# COMPACT_ATOMS: atom_id res chain seq x y z
N PHE A 1 -8.39 -8.57 -7.62
CA PHE A 1 -8.45 -9.99 -8.07
C PHE A 1 -7.95 -10.91 -6.94
N ILE A 2 -8.19 -12.21 -7.09
CA ILE A 2 -7.76 -13.21 -6.08
C ILE A 2 -6.24 -13.13 -5.90
N GLY A 3 -5.78 -12.95 -4.67
CA GLY A 3 -4.37 -12.80 -4.34
C GLY A 3 -3.78 -11.42 -4.55
N GLY A 4 -4.52 -10.46 -5.10
CA GLY A 4 -4.02 -9.11 -5.40
C GLY A 4 -3.52 -8.36 -4.16
N LEU A 5 -4.19 -8.50 -3.03
CA LEU A 5 -3.75 -7.91 -1.76
C LEU A 5 -2.38 -8.45 -1.31
N LEU A 6 -2.18 -9.76 -1.42
CA LEU A 6 -0.91 -10.38 -1.06
C LEU A 6 0.22 -9.97 -2.01
N GLU A 7 -0.06 -9.94 -3.31
CA GLU A 7 0.91 -9.51 -4.34
C GLU A 7 1.33 -8.05 -4.12
N HIS A 8 0.36 -7.16 -3.89
CA HIS A 8 0.62 -5.75 -3.58
C HIS A 8 1.44 -5.59 -2.29
N SER A 9 1.03 -6.25 -1.20
CA SER A 9 1.75 -6.17 0.07
C SER A 9 3.19 -6.68 -0.05
N LEU A 10 3.42 -7.74 -0.81
CA LEU A 10 4.77 -8.25 -1.08
C LEU A 10 5.59 -7.26 -1.92
N SER A 11 4.99 -6.65 -2.93
CA SER A 11 5.65 -5.65 -3.77
C SER A 11 6.07 -4.43 -2.97
N VAL A 12 5.16 -3.88 -2.15
CA VAL A 12 5.46 -2.76 -1.26
C VAL A 12 6.55 -3.12 -0.24
N ALA A 13 6.51 -4.33 0.34
CA ALA A 13 7.55 -4.79 1.26
C ALA A 13 8.94 -4.84 0.58
N LYS A 14 9.04 -5.32 -0.66
CA LYS A 14 10.29 -5.32 -1.43
C LYS A 14 10.82 -3.91 -1.70
N LEU A 15 9.96 -2.96 -2.03
CA LEU A 15 10.34 -1.55 -2.17
C LEU A 15 10.86 -0.98 -0.85
N CYS A 16 10.20 -1.29 0.25
CA CYS A 16 10.61 -0.85 1.59
C CYS A 16 11.95 -1.48 2.03
N GLU A 17 12.22 -2.73 1.69
CA GLU A 17 13.53 -3.37 1.86
C GLU A 17 14.64 -2.58 1.15
N TYR A 18 14.41 -2.21 -0.10
CA TYR A 18 15.36 -1.40 -0.87
C TYR A 18 15.58 -0.02 -0.23
N ILE A 19 14.50 0.65 0.20
CA ILE A 19 14.59 1.96 0.86
C ILE A 19 15.41 1.84 2.15
N ALA A 20 15.12 0.87 3.01
CA ALA A 20 15.84 0.66 4.26
C ALA A 20 17.34 0.37 4.04
N ALA A 21 17.70 -0.35 2.97
CA ALA A 21 19.09 -0.61 2.61
C ALA A 21 19.84 0.66 2.19
N ASN A 22 19.17 1.64 1.60
CA ASN A 22 19.79 2.87 1.08
C ASN A 22 19.72 4.07 2.05
N TYR A 23 18.87 4.01 3.07
CA TYR A 23 18.70 5.07 4.08
C TYR A 23 18.94 4.52 5.48
N PRO A 24 20.19 4.58 5.98
CA PRO A 24 20.56 3.96 7.28
C PRO A 24 19.80 4.49 8.50
N VAL A 25 19.21 5.68 8.40
CA VAL A 25 18.39 6.28 9.48
C VAL A 25 17.02 5.59 9.62
N VAL A 26 16.58 4.86 8.61
CA VAL A 26 15.31 4.12 8.62
C VAL A 26 15.44 2.87 9.50
N ASN A 27 14.47 2.68 10.40
CA ASN A 27 14.32 1.42 11.11
C ASN A 27 13.75 0.36 10.15
N HIS A 28 14.62 -0.52 9.67
CA HIS A 28 14.29 -1.60 8.72
C HIS A 28 13.11 -2.44 9.20
N ASP A 29 13.18 -2.94 10.43
CA ASP A 29 12.18 -3.87 10.95
C ASP A 29 10.80 -3.23 11.09
N LEU A 30 10.76 -1.98 11.53
CA LEU A 30 9.52 -1.20 11.61
C LEU A 30 8.92 -0.99 10.21
N LEU A 31 9.74 -0.53 9.25
CA LEU A 31 9.27 -0.23 7.90
C LEU A 31 8.74 -1.48 7.18
N VAL A 32 9.49 -2.58 7.21
CA VAL A 32 9.10 -3.82 6.52
C VAL A 32 7.88 -4.45 7.18
N THR A 33 7.81 -4.46 8.51
CA THR A 33 6.61 -4.93 9.23
C THR A 33 5.39 -4.08 8.88
N ALA A 34 5.54 -2.76 8.87
CA ALA A 34 4.45 -1.87 8.47
C ALA A 34 4.02 -2.10 7.02
N ALA A 35 4.96 -2.33 6.11
CA ALA A 35 4.66 -2.64 4.71
C ALA A 35 3.84 -3.93 4.54
N ILE A 36 4.18 -4.97 5.30
CA ILE A 36 3.42 -6.23 5.28
C ILE A 36 2.00 -6.04 5.82
N CYS A 37 1.82 -5.19 6.82
CA CYS A 37 0.57 -5.01 7.56
C CYS A 37 -0.29 -3.84 7.09
N HIS A 38 0.21 -2.95 6.21
CA HIS A 38 -0.46 -1.66 5.97
C HIS A 38 -1.91 -1.79 5.50
N ASP A 39 -2.18 -2.79 4.70
CA ASP A 39 -3.49 -3.06 4.10
C ASP A 39 -4.21 -4.26 4.73
N ILE A 40 -3.76 -4.76 5.88
CA ILE A 40 -4.33 -5.97 6.50
C ILE A 40 -5.84 -5.85 6.78
N GLY A 41 -6.32 -4.64 7.05
CA GLY A 41 -7.75 -4.37 7.26
C GLY A 41 -8.62 -4.69 6.05
N LYS A 42 -8.07 -4.75 4.85
CA LYS A 42 -8.82 -5.12 3.64
C LYS A 42 -9.32 -6.57 3.66
N VAL A 43 -8.73 -7.42 4.49
CA VAL A 43 -9.19 -8.81 4.68
C VAL A 43 -10.64 -8.85 5.18
N ASP A 44 -11.00 -7.93 6.07
CA ASP A 44 -12.36 -7.85 6.64
C ASP A 44 -13.20 -6.72 6.03
N GLU A 45 -12.57 -5.81 5.27
CA GLU A 45 -13.27 -4.72 4.58
C GLU A 45 -14.12 -5.22 3.42
N ILE A 46 -13.65 -6.26 2.74
CA ILE A 46 -14.28 -6.83 1.54
C ILE A 46 -14.68 -8.28 1.82
N SER A 47 -15.91 -8.62 1.47
CA SER A 47 -16.42 -10.00 1.59
C SER A 47 -15.68 -10.96 0.65
N ASP A 48 -15.75 -12.25 0.99
CA ASP A 48 -15.14 -13.31 0.20
C ASP A 48 -15.68 -13.41 -1.24
N PHE A 49 -14.84 -13.95 -2.13
CA PHE A 49 -15.26 -14.34 -3.47
C PHE A 49 -16.46 -15.33 -3.38
N PRO A 50 -17.48 -15.23 -4.25
CA PRO A 50 -17.53 -14.40 -5.48
C PRO A 50 -18.12 -13.01 -5.30
N GLN A 51 -18.63 -12.64 -4.14
CA GLN A 51 -19.34 -11.37 -3.92
C GLN A 51 -18.43 -10.16 -4.06
N ASN A 52 -17.29 -10.16 -3.35
CA ASN A 52 -16.30 -9.07 -3.34
C ASN A 52 -16.90 -7.69 -3.08
N ASP A 53 -17.93 -7.62 -2.24
CA ASP A 53 -18.60 -6.39 -1.84
C ASP A 53 -18.04 -5.89 -0.51
N TYR A 54 -18.18 -4.59 -0.25
CA TYR A 54 -17.85 -4.05 1.06
C TYR A 54 -18.73 -4.66 2.14
N THR A 55 -18.09 -5.03 3.26
CA THR A 55 -18.80 -5.39 4.49
C THR A 55 -19.40 -4.15 5.17
N ASP A 56 -20.36 -4.30 6.06
CA ASP A 56 -20.88 -3.18 6.84
C ASP A 56 -19.77 -2.49 7.64
N GLU A 57 -18.88 -3.26 8.27
CA GLU A 57 -17.74 -2.73 8.99
C GLU A 57 -16.77 -2.02 8.04
N GLY A 58 -16.51 -2.58 6.87
CA GLY A 58 -15.68 -1.95 5.83
C GLY A 58 -16.22 -0.60 5.39
N GLN A 59 -17.55 -0.48 5.22
CA GLN A 59 -18.21 0.77 4.87
C GLN A 59 -18.17 1.81 5.99
N LEU A 60 -18.36 1.38 7.23
CA LEU A 60 -18.50 2.27 8.39
C LEU A 60 -17.15 2.68 8.99
N VAL A 61 -16.15 1.81 8.96
CA VAL A 61 -14.88 1.99 9.66
C VAL A 61 -13.73 2.17 8.68
N GLY A 62 -13.67 1.37 7.60
CA GLY A 62 -12.62 1.38 6.59
C GLY A 62 -11.34 0.63 7.01
N HIS A 63 -10.62 0.12 6.02
CA HIS A 63 -9.48 -0.80 6.22
C HIS A 63 -8.33 -0.21 7.05
N ILE A 64 -8.06 1.11 6.96
CA ILE A 64 -6.96 1.74 7.69
C ILE A 64 -7.17 1.63 9.19
N VAL A 65 -8.38 1.98 9.66
CA VAL A 65 -8.72 1.92 11.07
C VAL A 65 -8.87 0.47 11.52
N MET A 66 -9.54 -0.36 10.73
CA MET A 66 -9.68 -1.80 11.00
C MET A 66 -8.30 -2.48 11.13
N GLY A 67 -7.39 -2.22 10.21
CA GLY A 67 -6.01 -2.73 10.26
C GLY A 67 -5.25 -2.25 11.50
N THR A 68 -5.42 -0.99 11.89
CA THR A 68 -4.84 -0.45 13.12
C THR A 68 -5.37 -1.15 14.37
N MET A 69 -6.67 -1.45 14.40
CA MET A 69 -7.30 -2.22 15.48
C MET A 69 -6.74 -3.66 15.56
N MET A 70 -6.62 -4.34 14.41
CA MET A 70 -6.02 -5.68 14.33
C MET A 70 -4.60 -5.71 14.89
N ILE A 71 -3.77 -4.72 14.53
CA ILE A 71 -2.41 -4.60 15.05
C ILE A 71 -2.43 -4.33 16.56
N ALA A 72 -3.29 -3.47 17.05
CA ALA A 72 -3.42 -3.19 18.47
C ALA A 72 -3.78 -4.46 19.27
N ASP A 73 -4.67 -5.30 18.74
CA ASP A 73 -5.04 -6.56 19.37
C ASP A 73 -3.88 -7.56 19.37
N LYS A 74 -3.15 -7.70 18.26
CA LYS A 74 -1.98 -8.58 18.18
C LYS A 74 -0.85 -8.15 19.09
N VAL A 75 -0.58 -6.86 19.20
CA VAL A 75 0.43 -6.32 20.12
C VAL A 75 0.10 -6.67 21.56
N ARG A 76 -1.18 -6.65 21.99
CA ARG A 76 -1.59 -7.06 23.34
C ARG A 76 -1.33 -8.56 23.62
N GLU A 77 -1.35 -9.40 22.59
CA GLU A 77 -1.05 -10.84 22.71
C GLU A 77 0.44 -11.13 22.84
N ILE A 78 1.32 -10.19 22.53
CA ILE A 78 2.78 -10.36 22.58
C ILE A 78 3.30 -9.81 23.92
N PRO A 79 3.75 -10.69 24.85
CA PRO A 79 4.28 -10.24 26.14
C PRO A 79 5.49 -9.31 25.96
N GLY A 80 5.47 -8.17 26.67
CA GLY A 80 6.59 -7.22 26.68
C GLY A 80 6.77 -6.41 25.38
N PHE A 81 5.79 -6.37 24.49
CA PHE A 81 5.88 -5.54 23.31
C PHE A 81 6.03 -4.06 23.69
N PRO A 82 7.07 -3.34 23.20
CA PRO A 82 7.32 -1.98 23.62
C PRO A 82 6.18 -1.02 23.23
N PRO A 83 5.59 -0.27 24.16
CA PRO A 83 4.47 0.64 23.85
C PRO A 83 4.80 1.72 22.83
N LYS A 84 6.02 2.24 22.82
CA LYS A 84 6.47 3.21 21.81
C LYS A 84 6.47 2.61 20.42
N LEU A 85 7.04 1.42 20.27
CA LEU A 85 7.09 0.70 18.99
C LEU A 85 5.68 0.35 18.49
N ALA A 86 4.77 -0.03 19.39
CA ALA A 86 3.37 -0.26 19.06
C ALA A 86 2.71 0.99 18.47
N ASN A 87 2.95 2.16 19.05
CA ASN A 87 2.42 3.43 18.54
C ASN A 87 3.05 3.83 17.19
N GLU A 88 4.35 3.59 17.03
CA GLU A 88 5.07 3.83 15.77
C GLU A 88 4.53 2.96 14.64
N LEU A 89 4.32 1.67 14.89
CA LEU A 89 3.73 0.75 13.91
C LEU A 89 2.29 1.16 13.54
N LYS A 90 1.45 1.46 14.53
CA LYS A 90 0.09 1.94 14.29
C LYS A 90 0.10 3.25 13.49
N HIS A 91 1.03 4.17 13.79
CA HIS A 91 1.18 5.41 13.04
C HIS A 91 1.50 5.15 11.57
N CYS A 92 2.42 4.24 11.27
CA CYS A 92 2.74 3.87 9.89
C CYS A 92 1.50 3.39 9.12
N ILE A 93 0.64 2.60 9.76
CA ILE A 93 -0.60 2.12 9.14
C ILE A 93 -1.61 3.26 8.97
N LEU A 94 -1.83 4.09 9.99
CA LEU A 94 -2.74 5.23 9.92
C LEU A 94 -2.34 6.27 8.87
N ALA A 95 -1.05 6.42 8.59
CA ALA A 95 -0.49 7.45 7.72
C ALA A 95 -0.14 6.93 6.31
N HIS A 96 -0.39 5.66 5.98
CA HIS A 96 0.16 5.07 4.74
C HIS A 96 -0.45 5.63 3.45
N HIS A 97 -1.62 6.25 3.46
CA HIS A 97 -2.12 7.00 2.30
C HIS A 97 -1.44 8.37 2.11
N GLY A 98 -0.63 8.81 3.06
CA GLY A 98 0.23 9.98 2.98
C GLY A 98 -0.47 11.30 3.23
N GLU A 99 -1.60 11.55 2.60
CA GLU A 99 -2.35 12.80 2.67
C GLU A 99 -3.76 12.60 3.24
N LEU A 100 -4.27 13.61 3.97
CA LEU A 100 -5.64 13.60 4.49
C LEU A 100 -6.67 13.53 3.35
N GLU A 101 -6.38 14.15 2.20
CA GLU A 101 -7.20 14.13 1.00
C GLU A 101 -7.37 12.72 0.42
N TYR A 102 -6.39 11.83 0.65
CA TYR A 102 -6.43 10.44 0.21
C TYR A 102 -7.03 9.49 1.26
N GLY A 103 -7.67 10.05 2.30
CA GLY A 103 -8.33 9.28 3.35
C GLY A 103 -7.42 8.82 4.48
N SER A 104 -6.17 9.29 4.54
CA SER A 104 -5.27 9.01 5.66
C SER A 104 -5.72 9.75 6.91
N PRO A 105 -5.99 9.09 8.05
CA PRO A 105 -6.33 9.77 9.30
C PRO A 105 -5.21 10.64 9.86
N LYS A 106 -3.97 10.37 9.49
CA LYS A 106 -2.77 11.10 9.90
C LYS A 106 -1.83 11.30 8.72
N LYS A 107 -1.12 12.42 8.72
CA LYS A 107 0.04 12.61 7.85
C LYS A 107 1.27 11.90 8.43
N PRO A 108 2.20 11.41 7.57
CA PRO A 108 3.43 10.79 8.04
C PRO A 108 4.26 11.73 8.92
N ALA A 109 4.55 11.30 10.15
CA ALA A 109 5.42 11.99 11.10
C ALA A 109 6.74 11.24 11.35
N LEU A 110 6.84 9.99 10.89
CA LEU A 110 8.04 9.16 10.92
C LEU A 110 8.61 9.00 9.53
N ILE A 111 9.92 8.85 9.42
CA ILE A 111 10.57 8.57 8.14
C ILE A 111 10.07 7.25 7.53
N GLU A 112 9.81 6.24 8.36
CA GLU A 112 9.25 4.96 7.96
C GLU A 112 7.83 5.11 7.42
N ALA A 113 6.99 5.92 8.05
CA ALA A 113 5.65 6.20 7.56
C ALA A 113 5.66 6.95 6.22
N MET A 114 6.59 7.89 6.04
CA MET A 114 6.80 8.58 4.77
C MET A 114 7.27 7.63 3.68
N ALA A 115 8.25 6.79 3.98
CA ALA A 115 8.76 5.78 3.05
C ALA A 115 7.66 4.81 2.62
N LEU A 116 6.87 4.31 3.57
CA LEU A 116 5.74 3.41 3.28
C LEU A 116 4.69 4.08 2.38
N ALA A 117 4.29 5.30 2.67
CA ALA A 117 3.30 6.03 1.87
C ALA A 117 3.75 6.21 0.42
N HIS A 118 5.03 6.53 0.20
CA HIS A 118 5.58 6.64 -1.15
C HIS A 118 5.74 5.30 -1.85
N ALA A 119 6.16 4.26 -1.15
CA ALA A 119 6.28 2.90 -1.71
C ALA A 119 4.91 2.36 -2.15
N ASP A 120 3.90 2.50 -1.31
CA ASP A 120 2.52 2.10 -1.59
C ASP A 120 1.96 2.83 -2.82
N ASN A 121 2.05 4.16 -2.84
CA ASN A 121 1.59 4.97 -3.96
C ASN A 121 2.35 4.65 -5.27
N MET A 122 3.66 4.43 -5.18
CA MET A 122 4.47 4.05 -6.33
C MET A 122 4.05 2.70 -6.89
N ASP A 123 3.90 1.68 -6.05
CA ASP A 123 3.46 0.36 -6.49
C ASP A 123 2.09 0.41 -7.16
N ALA A 124 1.11 1.07 -6.55
CA ALA A 124 -0.22 1.22 -7.12
C ALA A 124 -0.20 1.88 -8.51
N LYS A 125 0.58 2.95 -8.67
CA LYS A 125 0.70 3.66 -9.96
C LYS A 125 1.42 2.83 -11.01
N LEU A 126 2.51 2.14 -10.66
CA LEU A 126 3.24 1.30 -11.60
C LEU A 126 2.42 0.07 -12.01
N GLN A 127 1.63 -0.50 -11.12
CA GLN A 127 0.69 -1.57 -11.47
C GLN A 127 -0.37 -1.08 -12.46
N THR A 128 -0.96 0.09 -12.24
CA THR A 128 -1.91 0.69 -13.18
C THR A 128 -1.29 0.92 -14.55
N PHE A 129 -0.06 1.44 -14.61
CA PHE A 129 0.70 1.56 -15.87
C PHE A 129 0.91 0.21 -16.54
N THR A 130 1.27 -0.80 -15.79
CA THR A 130 1.49 -2.16 -16.29
C THR A 130 0.23 -2.73 -16.92
N GLU A 131 -0.93 -2.53 -16.28
CA GLU A 131 -2.22 -2.95 -16.82
C GLU A 131 -2.57 -2.22 -18.12
N ILE A 132 -2.39 -0.90 -18.18
CA ILE A 132 -2.59 -0.11 -19.39
C ILE A 132 -1.73 -0.63 -20.53
N ILE A 133 -0.47 -0.95 -20.27
CA ILE A 133 0.45 -1.49 -21.28
C ILE A 133 -0.03 -2.87 -21.76
N ARG A 134 -0.43 -3.76 -20.86
CA ARG A 134 -0.95 -5.10 -21.21
C ARG A 134 -2.23 -5.05 -22.00
N GLU A 135 -3.15 -4.16 -21.66
CA GLU A 135 -4.42 -4.00 -22.40
C GLU A 135 -4.25 -3.39 -23.79
N ASN A 136 -3.09 -2.83 -24.10
CA ASN A 136 -2.78 -2.17 -25.36
C ASN A 136 -1.53 -2.76 -26.05
N GLU A 137 -1.32 -4.06 -25.95
CA GLU A 137 -0.17 -4.75 -26.54
C GLU A 137 -0.08 -4.62 -28.07
N ASP A 138 -1.19 -4.34 -28.73
CA ASP A 138 -1.31 -4.08 -30.18
C ASP A 138 -0.83 -2.67 -30.58
N LYS A 139 -0.70 -1.76 -29.65
CA LYS A 139 -0.25 -0.37 -29.89
C LYS A 139 1.25 -0.23 -29.70
N THR A 140 1.86 0.72 -30.39
CA THR A 140 3.32 0.88 -30.41
C THR A 140 3.84 2.15 -29.78
N GLU A 141 2.99 3.15 -29.58
CA GLU A 141 3.42 4.47 -29.08
C GLU A 141 2.46 5.02 -28.03
N TRP A 142 1.54 5.88 -28.44
CA TRP A 142 0.58 6.54 -27.55
C TRP A 142 -0.61 5.64 -27.26
N LEU A 143 -0.90 5.46 -25.95
CA LEU A 143 -1.98 4.60 -25.47
C LEU A 143 -3.26 5.38 -25.13
N GLY A 144 -3.21 6.70 -25.18
CA GLY A 144 -4.32 7.57 -24.90
C GLY A 144 -4.25 8.25 -23.52
N PHE A 145 -5.26 9.08 -23.25
CA PHE A 145 -5.36 9.82 -21.99
C PHE A 145 -5.86 8.91 -20.85
N ASN A 146 -5.16 8.95 -19.74
CA ASN A 146 -5.55 8.26 -18.51
C ASN A 146 -5.92 9.27 -17.42
N ARG A 147 -7.12 9.12 -16.84
CA ARG A 147 -7.64 10.05 -15.83
C ARG A 147 -6.87 10.00 -14.51
N MET A 148 -6.37 8.83 -14.11
CA MET A 148 -5.63 8.67 -12.87
C MET A 148 -4.32 9.46 -12.89
N PHE A 149 -3.66 9.51 -14.06
CA PHE A 149 -2.40 10.22 -14.25
C PHE A 149 -2.58 11.63 -14.80
N GLU A 150 -3.80 12.00 -15.20
CA GLU A 150 -4.11 13.29 -15.87
C GLU A 150 -3.16 13.58 -17.04
N SER A 151 -2.79 12.53 -17.77
CA SER A 151 -1.78 12.56 -18.83
C SER A 151 -2.07 11.57 -19.92
N ASN A 152 -1.59 11.87 -21.13
CA ASN A 152 -1.46 10.88 -22.17
C ASN A 152 -0.31 9.92 -21.84
N VAL A 153 -0.61 8.63 -21.89
CA VAL A 153 0.35 7.56 -21.61
C VAL A 153 1.01 7.08 -22.90
N ARG A 154 2.31 6.81 -22.85
CA ARG A 154 3.10 6.35 -23.99
C ARG A 154 4.03 5.23 -23.59
N LEU A 155 4.19 4.27 -24.49
CA LEU A 155 5.24 3.25 -24.37
C LEU A 155 6.61 3.87 -24.61
N THR A 156 7.63 3.37 -23.91
CA THR A 156 9.04 3.71 -24.16
C THR A 156 9.65 2.78 -25.19
N GLY A 157 10.43 3.36 -26.10
CA GLY A 157 11.19 2.60 -27.09
C GLY A 157 10.35 2.01 -28.22
N GLU A 158 11.03 1.35 -29.14
CA GLU A 158 10.42 0.47 -30.12
C GLU A 158 10.25 -0.93 -29.50
N LYS A 159 9.15 -1.62 -29.81
CA LYS A 159 9.09 -3.05 -29.49
C LYS A 159 10.28 -3.72 -30.20
N ASN A 160 11.19 -4.31 -29.45
CA ASN A 160 12.15 -5.24 -30.04
C ASN A 160 11.34 -6.39 -30.68
N GLU A 161 11.44 -6.52 -31.97
CA GLU A 161 10.87 -7.63 -32.72
C GLU A 161 11.41 -8.99 -32.25
#